data_cb32f9e3ad235466376993f07437c633
#
_entry.id   cb32f9e3ad235466376993f07437c633
#
_cell.length_a   1.000
_cell.length_b   1.000
_cell.length_c   1.000
_cell.angle_alpha   90.00
_cell.angle_beta   90.00
_cell.angle_gamma   90.00
#
_symmetry.space_group_name_H-M   'P 1'
#
loop_
_entity.id
_entity.type
_entity.pdbx_description
1 polymer ?
#
loop_
_entity_poly.entity_id
_entity_poly.type
_entity_poly.pdbx_seq_one_letter_code
_entity_poly.pdbx_strand_id
1 'polypeptide(L)'
;LQNPRTIDLSSGWGFLTYSKVQQYLAILVSWIMPPDSPYLTSIWSEGVIKWTSMSAYLPLCSLAGAVAYWKAKCGDSKKRIVGTCAVFALVPILNSAFYALNSSYYARWYYMPVLVLAAMTVNALEDHNTDLDSPARGISWLMIATVAFAVVPVQDSDTGSWSFGVLKNPGQYCAVLGFGLLGLLLYRYLCQKWRGDSRFAQRLTAAVLAFAFLFSVVHIGIGKFGQWNTDSDLVKQDTNALLLKNDLPE
;
A
#
# COMPACT_ATOMS: atom_id res chain seq x y z
N LEU A 1 36.16 1.39 2.26
CA LEU A 1 34.70 1.40 2.63
C LEU A 1 33.99 2.23 1.57
N GLN A 2 33.60 1.61 0.47
CA GLN A 2 32.70 2.23 -0.50
C GLN A 2 31.34 2.38 0.18
N ASN A 3 30.85 3.63 0.27
CA ASN A 3 29.51 3.91 0.76
C ASN A 3 28.51 3.36 -0.28
N PRO A 4 27.73 2.29 0.03
CA PRO A 4 26.83 1.69 -0.93
C PRO A 4 25.62 2.59 -1.30
N ARG A 5 25.62 3.83 -0.86
CA ARG A 5 24.60 4.85 -1.09
C ARG A 5 25.00 5.93 -2.10
N THR A 6 26.08 5.73 -2.85
CA THR A 6 26.37 6.63 -3.98
C THR A 6 25.27 6.45 -5.02
N ILE A 7 24.51 7.52 -5.23
CA ILE A 7 23.49 7.60 -6.28
C ILE A 7 24.23 7.48 -7.61
N ASP A 8 24.09 6.34 -8.23
CA ASP A 8 24.45 6.23 -9.63
C ASP A 8 23.31 6.83 -10.46
N LEU A 9 23.36 8.14 -10.66
CA LEU A 9 22.44 8.87 -11.53
C LEU A 9 22.58 8.41 -12.99
N SER A 10 23.60 7.65 -13.34
CA SER A 10 23.86 7.14 -14.67
C SER A 10 23.28 5.74 -14.90
N SER A 11 22.94 4.99 -13.86
CA SER A 11 22.41 3.63 -14.00
C SER A 11 20.88 3.60 -14.21
N GLY A 12 20.46 4.08 -15.35
CA GLY A 12 19.27 3.52 -16.02
C GLY A 12 17.88 3.90 -15.53
N TRP A 13 17.71 4.80 -14.53
CA TRP A 13 16.39 5.36 -14.29
C TRP A 13 16.28 6.76 -14.92
N GLY A 14 15.32 6.92 -15.81
CA GLY A 14 15.05 8.26 -16.34
C GLY A 14 14.54 9.17 -15.20
N PHE A 15 14.92 10.44 -15.19
CA PHE A 15 14.42 11.40 -14.20
C PHE A 15 12.89 11.50 -14.18
N LEU A 16 12.25 11.21 -15.31
CA LEU A 16 10.80 11.37 -15.49
C LEU A 16 10.02 10.06 -15.42
N THR A 17 10.67 8.92 -15.63
CA THR A 17 10.00 7.62 -15.69
C THR A 17 10.71 6.58 -14.83
N TYR A 18 9.93 5.73 -14.14
CA TYR A 18 10.49 4.57 -13.46
C TYR A 18 10.95 3.54 -14.48
N SER A 19 12.07 2.87 -14.21
CA SER A 19 12.64 1.83 -15.08
C SER A 19 11.72 0.62 -15.28
N LYS A 20 10.79 0.38 -14.34
CA LYS A 20 9.87 -0.76 -14.36
C LYS A 20 8.42 -0.28 -14.34
N VAL A 21 7.62 -0.71 -15.30
CA VAL A 21 6.18 -0.39 -15.40
C VAL A 21 5.42 -0.89 -14.16
N GLN A 22 5.87 -1.99 -13.56
CA GLN A 22 5.31 -2.56 -12.34
C GLN A 22 5.31 -1.55 -11.17
N GLN A 23 6.27 -0.62 -11.13
CA GLN A 23 6.31 0.42 -10.09
C GLN A 23 5.09 1.35 -10.16
N TYR A 24 4.63 1.70 -11.36
CA TYR A 24 3.40 2.51 -11.53
C TYR A 24 2.16 1.77 -11.04
N LEU A 25 2.05 0.47 -11.37
CA LEU A 25 0.94 -0.36 -10.89
C LEU A 25 0.96 -0.49 -9.37
N ALA A 26 2.14 -0.67 -8.77
CA ALA A 26 2.29 -0.71 -7.31
C ALA A 26 1.88 0.61 -6.65
N ILE A 27 2.23 1.76 -7.24
CA ILE A 27 1.80 3.06 -6.76
C ILE A 27 0.27 3.17 -6.78
N LEU A 28 -0.38 2.79 -7.87
CA LEU A 28 -1.84 2.82 -7.98
C LEU A 28 -2.50 1.88 -6.97
N VAL A 29 -2.00 0.66 -6.84
CA VAL A 29 -2.49 -0.33 -5.87
C VAL A 29 -2.33 0.19 -4.44
N SER A 30 -1.21 0.82 -4.11
CA SER A 30 -0.93 1.38 -2.77
C SER A 30 -1.90 2.49 -2.35
N TRP A 31 -2.64 3.09 -3.27
CA TRP A 31 -3.65 4.10 -2.94
C TRP A 31 -5.01 3.49 -2.63
N ILE A 32 -5.32 2.31 -3.17
CA ILE A 32 -6.64 1.68 -3.04
C ILE A 32 -6.67 0.51 -2.07
N MET A 33 -5.57 -0.23 -1.95
CA MET A 33 -5.49 -1.43 -1.12
C MET A 33 -4.76 -1.17 0.20
N PRO A 34 -5.07 -1.96 1.25
CA PRO A 34 -4.28 -1.97 2.47
C PRO A 34 -2.80 -2.27 2.17
N PRO A 35 -1.86 -1.77 3.01
CA PRO A 35 -0.43 -2.01 2.82
C PRO A 35 -0.06 -3.49 2.99
N ASP A 36 0.99 -3.91 2.29
CA ASP A 36 1.64 -5.20 2.53
C ASP A 36 2.39 -5.22 3.87
N SER A 37 2.59 -6.41 4.42
CA SER A 37 3.45 -6.57 5.58
C SER A 37 4.89 -6.20 5.24
N PRO A 38 5.63 -5.55 6.15
CA PRO A 38 7.04 -5.30 5.97
C PRO A 38 7.78 -6.61 5.65
N TYR A 39 8.69 -6.57 4.68
CA TYR A 39 9.50 -7.71 4.21
C TYR A 39 8.75 -8.85 3.51
N LEU A 40 7.41 -8.81 3.48
CA LEU A 40 6.58 -9.77 2.76
C LEU A 40 5.74 -9.03 1.74
N THR A 41 6.08 -9.15 0.46
CA THR A 41 5.29 -8.57 -0.64
C THR A 41 4.25 -9.57 -1.10
N SER A 42 3.01 -9.13 -1.29
CA SER A 42 1.94 -9.98 -1.82
C SER A 42 2.00 -10.09 -3.34
N ILE A 43 2.37 -9.00 -4.00
CA ILE A 43 2.47 -8.88 -5.46
C ILE A 43 3.91 -8.55 -5.80
N TRP A 44 4.48 -9.19 -6.80
CA TRP A 44 5.85 -9.06 -7.29
C TRP A 44 6.96 -9.40 -6.25
N SER A 45 8.16 -9.66 -6.75
CA SER A 45 9.32 -9.90 -5.89
C SER A 45 9.93 -8.59 -5.40
N GLU A 46 10.60 -8.62 -4.25
CA GLU A 46 11.22 -7.45 -3.61
C GLU A 46 12.21 -6.70 -4.50
N GLY A 47 12.93 -7.39 -5.38
CA GLY A 47 13.86 -6.77 -6.32
C GLY A 47 13.18 -5.94 -7.43
N VAL A 48 11.86 -6.10 -7.62
CA VAL A 48 11.11 -5.43 -8.69
C VAL A 48 10.51 -4.12 -8.22
N ILE A 49 9.99 -4.07 -6.98
CA ILE A 49 9.27 -2.92 -6.45
C ILE A 49 9.77 -2.56 -5.07
N LYS A 50 9.87 -1.26 -4.82
CA LYS A 50 10.23 -0.74 -3.49
C LYS A 50 8.99 -0.27 -2.74
N TRP A 51 8.94 -0.55 -1.44
CA TRP A 51 8.02 0.08 -0.48
C TRP A 51 6.54 -0.26 -0.66
N THR A 52 6.22 -1.52 -0.93
CA THR A 52 4.83 -2.00 -1.01
C THR A 52 4.11 -1.98 0.36
N SER A 53 4.85 -1.93 1.46
CA SER A 53 4.32 -1.79 2.81
C SER A 53 3.84 -0.37 3.14
N MET A 54 4.09 0.60 2.27
CA MET A 54 3.64 1.98 2.43
C MET A 54 2.48 2.26 1.49
N SER A 55 1.34 2.68 2.04
CA SER A 55 0.15 2.98 1.25
C SER A 55 -0.54 4.26 1.70
N ALA A 56 -1.33 4.84 0.79
CA ALA A 56 -2.23 5.95 1.08
C ALA A 56 -3.64 5.47 1.44
N TYR A 57 -3.77 4.22 1.85
CA TYR A 57 -5.03 3.59 2.23
C TYR A 57 -5.61 4.18 3.52
N LEU A 58 -6.89 4.52 3.48
CA LEU A 58 -7.65 4.88 4.67
C LEU A 58 -8.41 3.67 5.20
N PRO A 59 -8.24 3.31 6.48
CA PRO A 59 -8.96 2.19 7.07
C PRO A 59 -10.47 2.30 6.84
N LEU A 60 -11.12 1.19 6.57
CA LEU A 60 -12.55 1.05 6.29
C LEU A 60 -12.98 1.60 4.93
N CYS A 61 -12.69 2.86 4.62
CA CYS A 61 -13.24 3.55 3.46
C CYS A 61 -12.33 3.56 2.22
N SER A 62 -11.04 3.18 2.35
CA SER A 62 -10.09 3.33 1.25
C SER A 62 -10.14 4.76 0.66
N LEU A 63 -10.21 4.91 -0.64
CA LEU A 63 -10.40 6.20 -1.31
C LEU A 63 -11.86 6.61 -1.51
N ALA A 64 -12.85 5.80 -1.10
CA ALA A 64 -14.25 6.02 -1.47
C ALA A 64 -14.79 7.38 -1.05
N GLY A 65 -14.53 7.80 0.21
CA GLY A 65 -14.93 9.11 0.70
C GLY A 65 -14.24 10.27 -0.02
N ALA A 66 -12.94 10.15 -0.28
CA ALA A 66 -12.19 11.17 -1.01
C ALA A 66 -12.67 11.30 -2.47
N VAL A 67 -12.98 10.19 -3.14
CA VAL A 67 -13.57 10.19 -4.50
C VAL A 67 -14.97 10.79 -4.49
N ALA A 68 -15.78 10.51 -3.47
CA ALA A 68 -17.10 11.13 -3.30
C ALA A 68 -16.98 12.66 -3.19
N TYR A 69 -16.07 13.13 -2.32
CA TYR A 69 -15.75 14.55 -2.20
C TYR A 69 -15.27 15.15 -3.52
N TRP A 70 -14.39 14.43 -4.22
CA TRP A 70 -13.86 14.88 -5.50
C TRP A 70 -14.94 15.11 -6.55
N LYS A 71 -15.96 14.27 -6.58
CA LYS A 71 -17.11 14.40 -7.48
C LYS A 71 -18.06 15.54 -7.07
N ALA A 72 -18.27 15.73 -5.76
CA ALA A 72 -19.26 16.68 -5.24
C ALA A 72 -18.79 18.15 -5.27
N LYS A 73 -17.52 18.42 -5.06
CA LYS A 73 -16.99 19.79 -4.96
C LYS A 73 -16.16 20.16 -6.20
N CYS A 74 -16.28 21.40 -6.68
CA CYS A 74 -15.45 21.94 -7.75
C CYS A 74 -14.41 22.92 -7.19
N GLY A 75 -13.18 22.91 -7.74
CA GLY A 75 -12.19 23.98 -7.53
C GLY A 75 -11.52 24.06 -6.15
N ASP A 76 -11.60 23.01 -5.32
CA ASP A 76 -11.05 23.03 -3.96
C ASP A 76 -9.53 22.81 -3.91
N SER A 77 -8.88 23.47 -2.94
CA SER A 77 -7.44 23.34 -2.65
C SER A 77 -7.01 21.90 -2.30
N LYS A 78 -7.86 21.14 -1.58
CA LYS A 78 -7.57 19.74 -1.22
C LYS A 78 -7.37 18.87 -2.46
N LYS A 79 -8.18 19.06 -3.50
CA LYS A 79 -8.02 18.34 -4.78
C LYS A 79 -6.68 18.67 -5.45
N ARG A 80 -6.28 19.94 -5.43
CA ARG A 80 -4.99 20.37 -6.00
C ARG A 80 -3.84 19.71 -5.25
N ILE A 81 -3.90 19.67 -3.91
CA ILE A 81 -2.87 19.05 -3.09
C ILE A 81 -2.79 17.54 -3.39
N VAL A 82 -3.92 16.82 -3.41
CA VAL A 82 -3.93 15.38 -3.72
C VAL A 82 -3.43 15.13 -5.14
N GLY A 83 -3.86 15.94 -6.12
CA GLY A 83 -3.38 15.85 -7.49
C GLY A 83 -1.87 16.09 -7.59
N THR A 84 -1.35 17.09 -6.89
CA THR A 84 0.10 17.35 -6.79
C THR A 84 0.82 16.15 -6.15
N CYS A 85 0.30 15.60 -5.06
CA CYS A 85 0.86 14.40 -4.43
C CYS A 85 0.86 13.19 -5.39
N ALA A 86 -0.19 13.02 -6.19
CA ALA A 86 -0.23 11.96 -7.20
C ALA A 86 0.85 12.14 -8.28
N VAL A 87 1.05 13.37 -8.76
CA VAL A 87 2.15 13.69 -9.70
C VAL A 87 3.52 13.41 -9.05
N PHE A 88 3.71 13.81 -7.78
CA PHE A 88 4.94 13.53 -7.04
C PHE A 88 5.18 12.03 -6.86
N ALA A 89 4.14 11.23 -6.69
CA ALA A 89 4.28 9.78 -6.59
C ALA A 89 4.66 9.14 -7.94
N LEU A 90 4.11 9.65 -9.05
CA LEU A 90 4.27 9.07 -10.38
C LEU A 90 5.56 9.49 -11.11
N VAL A 91 6.19 10.60 -10.70
CA VAL A 91 7.40 11.13 -11.33
C VAL A 91 8.61 10.90 -10.41
N PRO A 92 9.60 10.06 -10.82
CA PRO A 92 10.72 9.66 -9.95
C PRO A 92 11.50 10.81 -9.32
N ILE A 93 11.84 11.83 -10.08
CA ILE A 93 12.61 12.97 -9.56
C ILE A 93 11.84 13.75 -8.49
N LEU A 94 10.53 13.90 -8.65
CA LEU A 94 9.69 14.57 -7.67
C LEU A 94 9.50 13.72 -6.42
N ASN A 95 9.33 12.41 -6.60
CA ASN A 95 9.25 11.46 -5.49
C ASN A 95 10.56 11.42 -4.69
N SER A 96 11.69 11.36 -5.38
CA SER A 96 13.01 11.27 -4.74
C SER A 96 13.42 12.55 -4.01
N ALA A 97 12.81 13.70 -4.31
CA ALA A 97 13.04 14.95 -3.59
C ALA A 97 12.73 14.84 -2.09
N PHE A 98 11.76 14.00 -1.70
CA PHE A 98 11.46 13.71 -0.29
C PHE A 98 12.54 12.89 0.43
N TYR A 99 13.53 12.39 -0.29
CA TYR A 99 14.66 11.65 0.27
C TYR A 99 16.00 12.19 -0.24
N ALA A 100 16.08 13.49 -0.43
CA ALA A 100 17.28 14.19 -0.89
C ALA A 100 17.88 13.56 -2.16
N LEU A 101 17.03 13.14 -3.11
CA LEU A 101 17.37 12.48 -4.37
C LEU A 101 18.15 11.15 -4.20
N ASN A 102 18.07 10.51 -3.04
CA ASN A 102 18.83 9.30 -2.71
C ASN A 102 18.12 7.98 -3.08
N SER A 103 16.98 8.02 -3.72
CA SER A 103 16.26 6.82 -4.19
C SER A 103 15.28 7.19 -5.29
N SER A 104 15.14 6.37 -6.32
CA SER A 104 14.15 6.58 -7.38
C SER A 104 12.69 6.55 -6.90
N TYR A 105 12.41 5.86 -5.79
CA TYR A 105 11.10 5.80 -5.17
C TYR A 105 11.21 5.83 -3.66
N TYR A 106 10.41 6.70 -3.02
CA TYR A 106 10.34 6.86 -1.57
C TYR A 106 8.90 7.16 -1.14
N ALA A 107 8.28 6.30 -0.36
CA ALA A 107 6.86 6.39 -0.04
C ALA A 107 6.55 6.88 1.38
N ARG A 108 7.55 7.10 2.25
CA ARG A 108 7.28 7.53 3.64
C ARG A 108 6.58 8.88 3.75
N TRP A 109 6.64 9.73 2.74
CA TRP A 109 5.93 11.01 2.72
C TRP A 109 4.41 10.86 2.49
N TYR A 110 3.91 9.66 2.22
CA TYR A 110 2.49 9.39 1.98
C TYR A 110 1.57 9.75 3.15
N TYR A 111 2.10 10.01 4.37
CA TYR A 111 1.31 10.61 5.44
C TYR A 111 0.66 11.94 5.04
N MET A 112 1.28 12.73 4.14
CA MET A 112 0.72 14.00 3.65
C MET A 112 -0.57 13.78 2.85
N PRO A 113 -0.59 13.00 1.73
CA PRO A 113 -1.83 12.73 1.03
C PRO A 113 -2.86 12.02 1.90
N VAL A 114 -2.45 11.12 2.81
CA VAL A 114 -3.38 10.43 3.74
C VAL A 114 -4.17 11.43 4.58
N LEU A 115 -3.52 12.44 5.15
CA LEU A 115 -4.20 13.48 5.92
C LEU A 115 -5.22 14.27 5.09
N VAL A 116 -4.86 14.63 3.86
CA VAL A 116 -5.77 15.36 2.96
C VAL A 116 -6.92 14.48 2.50
N LEU A 117 -6.67 13.21 2.16
CA LEU A 117 -7.69 12.23 1.82
C LEU A 117 -8.66 11.98 2.98
N ALA A 118 -8.15 11.91 4.22
CA ALA A 118 -8.98 11.80 5.42
C ALA A 118 -9.88 13.04 5.58
N ALA A 119 -9.33 14.25 5.44
CA ALA A 119 -10.10 15.48 5.52
C ALA A 119 -11.18 15.57 4.41
N MET A 120 -10.86 15.14 3.20
CA MET A 120 -11.84 15.05 2.11
C MET A 120 -12.95 14.04 2.44
N THR A 121 -12.60 12.91 3.02
CA THR A 121 -13.55 11.87 3.43
C THR A 121 -14.51 12.39 4.51
N VAL A 122 -13.98 13.07 5.54
CA VAL A 122 -14.81 13.69 6.59
C VAL A 122 -15.79 14.69 6.00
N ASN A 123 -15.31 15.60 5.13
CA ASN A 123 -16.18 16.57 4.48
C ASN A 123 -17.27 15.92 3.60
N ALA A 124 -16.96 14.79 2.94
CA ALA A 124 -17.95 14.03 2.17
C ALA A 124 -19.00 13.36 3.08
N LEU A 125 -18.60 12.94 4.27
CA LEU A 125 -19.50 12.33 5.26
C LEU A 125 -20.44 13.36 5.90
N GLU A 126 -19.97 14.57 6.11
CA GLU A 126 -20.77 15.68 6.67
C GLU A 126 -21.80 16.22 5.67
N ASP A 127 -21.48 16.21 4.38
CA ASP A 127 -22.40 16.69 3.34
C ASP A 127 -23.40 15.60 2.93
N HIS A 128 -24.58 15.62 3.53
CA HIS A 128 -25.64 14.62 3.31
C HIS A 128 -26.07 14.43 1.85
N ASN A 129 -25.81 15.42 0.98
CA ASN A 129 -26.13 15.34 -0.45
C ASN A 129 -25.07 14.57 -1.25
N THR A 130 -23.91 14.30 -0.67
CA THR A 130 -22.83 13.59 -1.37
C THR A 130 -23.14 12.09 -1.46
N ASP A 131 -23.10 11.54 -2.68
CA ASP A 131 -23.21 10.09 -2.91
C ASP A 131 -21.93 9.39 -2.46
N LEU A 132 -22.04 8.54 -1.44
CA LEU A 132 -20.93 7.73 -0.91
C LEU A 132 -20.93 6.30 -1.45
N ASP A 133 -22.07 5.81 -1.95
CA ASP A 133 -22.22 4.42 -2.36
C ASP A 133 -21.57 4.12 -3.72
N SER A 134 -21.79 4.99 -4.71
CA SER A 134 -21.22 4.79 -6.04
C SER A 134 -19.68 4.79 -6.05
N PRO A 135 -18.97 5.71 -5.37
CA PRO A 135 -17.52 5.64 -5.23
C PRO A 135 -17.05 4.37 -4.52
N ALA A 136 -17.71 3.96 -3.44
CA ALA A 136 -17.35 2.75 -2.71
C ALA A 136 -17.48 1.49 -3.58
N ARG A 137 -18.55 1.38 -4.40
CA ARG A 137 -18.69 0.31 -5.40
C ARG A 137 -17.58 0.36 -6.44
N GLY A 138 -17.26 1.55 -6.96
CA GLY A 138 -16.19 1.71 -7.94
C GLY A 138 -14.82 1.25 -7.41
N ILE A 139 -14.47 1.65 -6.19
CA ILE A 139 -13.21 1.21 -5.54
C ILE A 139 -13.23 -0.31 -5.29
N SER A 140 -14.36 -0.88 -4.87
CA SER A 140 -14.48 -2.35 -4.71
C SER A 140 -14.21 -3.09 -6.02
N TRP A 141 -14.74 -2.61 -7.15
CA TRP A 141 -14.47 -3.19 -8.46
C TRP A 141 -13.01 -3.03 -8.89
N LEU A 142 -12.37 -1.89 -8.59
CA LEU A 142 -10.95 -1.71 -8.83
C LEU A 142 -10.09 -2.69 -8.00
N MET A 143 -10.44 -2.91 -6.73
CA MET A 143 -9.78 -3.92 -5.90
C MET A 143 -9.95 -5.33 -6.48
N ILE A 144 -11.17 -5.69 -6.91
CA ILE A 144 -11.43 -6.99 -7.55
C ILE A 144 -10.65 -7.12 -8.87
N ALA A 145 -10.54 -6.05 -9.64
CA ALA A 145 -9.78 -6.06 -10.90
C ALA A 145 -8.29 -6.40 -10.66
N THR A 146 -7.72 -6.13 -9.49
CA THR A 146 -6.35 -6.53 -9.16
C THR A 146 -6.16 -8.05 -9.10
N VAL A 147 -7.24 -8.85 -9.02
CA VAL A 147 -7.17 -10.31 -9.14
C VAL A 147 -6.60 -10.74 -10.50
N ALA A 148 -6.72 -9.89 -11.53
CA ALA A 148 -6.07 -10.15 -12.82
C ALA A 148 -4.55 -10.36 -12.69
N PHE A 149 -3.91 -9.80 -11.67
CA PHE A 149 -2.48 -10.04 -11.39
C PHE A 149 -2.14 -11.51 -11.11
N ALA A 150 -3.12 -12.32 -10.70
CA ALA A 150 -2.94 -13.75 -10.51
C ALA A 150 -2.81 -14.52 -11.83
N VAL A 151 -3.31 -13.97 -12.94
CA VAL A 151 -3.41 -14.68 -14.24
C VAL A 151 -2.62 -14.00 -15.37
N VAL A 152 -2.01 -12.84 -15.12
CA VAL A 152 -1.20 -12.16 -16.13
C VAL A 152 0.00 -13.04 -16.50
N PRO A 153 0.20 -13.38 -17.78
CA PRO A 153 1.40 -14.08 -18.20
C PRO A 153 2.63 -13.18 -18.06
N VAL A 154 3.68 -13.70 -17.45
CA VAL A 154 4.95 -13.00 -17.26
C VAL A 154 6.06 -13.88 -17.81
N GLN A 155 6.90 -13.31 -18.65
CA GLN A 155 8.11 -13.97 -19.13
C GLN A 155 9.26 -13.64 -18.17
N ASP A 156 9.93 -14.66 -17.68
CA ASP A 156 11.14 -14.51 -16.90
C ASP A 156 12.27 -14.04 -17.82
N SER A 157 12.88 -12.91 -17.46
CA SER A 157 13.96 -12.30 -18.25
C SER A 157 15.22 -13.14 -18.31
N ASP A 158 15.46 -13.99 -17.30
CA ASP A 158 16.70 -14.76 -17.16
C ASP A 158 16.58 -16.14 -17.82
N THR A 159 15.41 -16.76 -17.72
CA THR A 159 15.18 -18.13 -18.24
C THR A 159 14.39 -18.15 -19.52
N GLY A 160 13.74 -17.04 -19.91
CA GLY A 160 12.83 -16.97 -21.07
C GLY A 160 11.54 -17.78 -20.88
N SER A 161 11.35 -18.42 -19.73
CA SER A 161 10.17 -19.24 -19.44
C SER A 161 8.95 -18.38 -19.15
N TRP A 162 7.77 -18.84 -19.58
CA TRP A 162 6.51 -18.19 -19.27
C TRP A 162 5.95 -18.75 -17.97
N SER A 163 5.61 -17.86 -17.05
CA SER A 163 4.88 -18.14 -15.83
C SER A 163 3.57 -17.35 -15.79
N PHE A 164 2.57 -17.87 -15.08
CA PHE A 164 1.30 -17.16 -14.87
C PHE A 164 1.28 -16.54 -13.50
N GLY A 165 0.86 -15.27 -13.48
CA GLY A 165 0.66 -14.50 -12.25
C GLY A 165 1.93 -13.83 -11.73
N VAL A 166 1.73 -12.66 -11.15
CA VAL A 166 2.77 -11.86 -10.48
C VAL A 166 2.65 -11.90 -8.96
N LEU A 167 1.77 -12.76 -8.43
CA LEU A 167 1.57 -12.90 -6.99
C LEU A 167 2.70 -13.75 -6.39
N LYS A 168 3.46 -13.13 -5.49
CA LYS A 168 4.52 -13.81 -4.74
C LYS A 168 3.95 -14.62 -3.57
N ASN A 169 3.04 -14.01 -2.82
CA ASN A 169 2.38 -14.61 -1.66
C ASN A 169 0.85 -14.56 -1.79
N PRO A 170 0.23 -15.54 -2.50
CA PRO A 170 -1.22 -15.51 -2.78
C PRO A 170 -2.09 -15.46 -1.51
N GLY A 171 -1.69 -16.16 -0.45
CA GLY A 171 -2.43 -16.16 0.83
C GLY A 171 -2.47 -14.78 1.47
N GLN A 172 -1.34 -14.08 1.50
CA GLN A 172 -1.26 -12.72 2.00
C GLN A 172 -2.06 -11.75 1.11
N TYR A 173 -1.95 -11.89 -0.22
CA TYR A 173 -2.72 -11.10 -1.16
C TYR A 173 -4.23 -11.25 -0.92
N CYS A 174 -4.72 -12.49 -0.78
CA CYS A 174 -6.12 -12.76 -0.46
C CYS A 174 -6.54 -12.13 0.88
N ALA A 175 -5.68 -12.16 1.90
CA ALA A 175 -5.96 -11.52 3.18
C ALA A 175 -6.07 -9.99 3.03
N VAL A 176 -5.11 -9.34 2.38
CA VAL A 176 -5.11 -7.89 2.16
C VAL A 176 -6.32 -7.46 1.32
N LEU A 177 -6.62 -8.16 0.22
CA LEU A 177 -7.79 -7.91 -0.62
C LEU A 177 -9.08 -8.12 0.17
N GLY A 178 -9.18 -9.22 0.91
CA GLY A 178 -10.34 -9.54 1.75
C GLY A 178 -10.62 -8.46 2.80
N PHE A 179 -9.58 -7.98 3.49
CA PHE A 179 -9.71 -6.86 4.42
C PHE A 179 -10.14 -5.57 3.73
N GLY A 180 -9.56 -5.24 2.57
CA GLY A 180 -9.95 -4.06 1.80
C GLY A 180 -11.43 -4.09 1.41
N LEU A 181 -11.90 -5.21 0.87
CA LEU A 181 -13.31 -5.40 0.46
C LEU A 181 -14.26 -5.41 1.67
N LEU A 182 -13.89 -6.11 2.75
CA LEU A 182 -14.68 -6.13 3.99
C LEU A 182 -14.83 -4.73 4.58
N GLY A 183 -13.74 -3.94 4.58
CA GLY A 183 -13.77 -2.55 5.00
C GLY A 183 -14.78 -1.73 4.20
N LEU A 184 -14.73 -1.80 2.86
CA LEU A 184 -15.66 -1.07 2.01
C LEU A 184 -17.11 -1.53 2.15
N LEU A 185 -17.36 -2.82 2.34
CA LEU A 185 -18.69 -3.35 2.62
C LEU A 185 -19.24 -2.80 3.94
N LEU A 186 -18.43 -2.82 4.98
CA LEU A 186 -18.81 -2.27 6.29
C LEU A 186 -19.04 -0.75 6.21
N TYR A 187 -18.17 -0.02 5.51
CA TYR A 187 -18.33 1.41 5.27
C TYR A 187 -19.66 1.73 4.59
N ARG A 188 -19.99 1.02 3.50
CA ARG A 188 -21.27 1.18 2.78
C ARG A 188 -22.45 0.89 3.69
N TYR A 189 -22.40 -0.22 4.44
CA TYR A 189 -23.47 -0.60 5.38
C TYR A 189 -23.70 0.49 6.44
N LEU A 190 -22.63 1.02 7.03
CA LEU A 190 -22.71 2.10 8.01
C LEU A 190 -23.33 3.38 7.41
N CYS A 191 -22.86 3.77 6.22
CA CYS A 191 -23.36 4.96 5.54
C CYS A 191 -24.83 4.80 5.13
N GLN A 192 -25.24 3.66 4.58
CA GLN A 192 -26.62 3.43 4.16
C GLN A 192 -27.59 3.38 5.33
N LYS A 193 -27.19 2.77 6.46
CA LYS A 193 -28.08 2.52 7.58
C LYS A 193 -28.14 3.67 8.58
N TRP A 194 -27.03 4.36 8.83
CA TRP A 194 -26.93 5.26 9.98
C TRP A 194 -26.45 6.68 9.66
N ARG A 195 -26.25 7.06 8.41
CA ARG A 195 -25.78 8.40 8.05
C ARG A 195 -26.68 9.54 8.56
N GLY A 196 -27.99 9.29 8.71
CA GLY A 196 -28.96 10.25 9.27
C GLY A 196 -29.06 10.26 10.81
N ASP A 197 -28.35 9.38 11.51
CA ASP A 197 -28.40 9.26 12.95
C ASP A 197 -27.41 10.26 13.61
N SER A 198 -27.85 10.92 14.70
CA SER A 198 -26.99 11.81 15.49
C SER A 198 -25.73 11.13 16.05
N ARG A 199 -25.75 9.80 16.22
CA ARG A 199 -24.62 8.98 16.68
C ARG A 199 -23.77 8.39 15.55
N PHE A 200 -24.01 8.77 14.29
CA PHE A 200 -23.29 8.22 13.15
C PHE A 200 -21.78 8.40 13.26
N ALA A 201 -21.32 9.61 13.59
CA ALA A 201 -19.90 9.90 13.73
C ALA A 201 -19.23 9.00 14.79
N GLN A 202 -19.88 8.79 15.95
CA GLN A 202 -19.35 7.92 17.01
C GLN A 202 -19.25 6.45 16.53
N ARG A 203 -20.30 5.94 15.89
CA ARG A 203 -20.32 4.56 15.36
C ARG A 203 -19.28 4.36 14.28
N LEU A 204 -19.15 5.32 13.37
CA LEU A 204 -18.14 5.27 12.31
C LEU A 204 -16.72 5.29 12.89
N THR A 205 -16.45 6.19 13.83
CA THR A 205 -15.15 6.25 14.50
C THR A 205 -14.83 4.95 15.23
N ALA A 206 -15.77 4.39 15.97
CA ALA A 206 -15.60 3.10 16.64
C ALA A 206 -15.32 1.97 15.63
N ALA A 207 -16.04 1.95 14.51
CA ALA A 207 -15.82 0.96 13.45
C ALA A 207 -14.45 1.12 12.79
N VAL A 208 -14.00 2.34 12.49
CA VAL A 208 -12.67 2.62 11.94
C VAL A 208 -11.58 2.15 12.90
N LEU A 209 -11.70 2.48 14.20
CA LEU A 209 -10.71 2.07 15.21
C LEU A 209 -10.66 0.55 15.37
N ALA A 210 -11.84 -0.11 15.49
CA ALA A 210 -11.92 -1.56 15.61
C ALA A 210 -11.34 -2.26 14.37
N PHE A 211 -11.68 -1.76 13.18
CA PHE A 211 -11.16 -2.31 11.92
C PHE A 211 -9.65 -2.11 11.79
N ALA A 212 -9.14 -0.90 12.10
CA ALA A 212 -7.71 -0.60 12.06
C ALA A 212 -6.93 -1.47 13.05
N PHE A 213 -7.47 -1.66 14.27
CA PHE A 213 -6.88 -2.54 15.27
C PHE A 213 -6.82 -4.01 14.78
N LEU A 214 -7.95 -4.53 14.29
CA LEU A 214 -8.02 -5.91 13.78
C LEU A 214 -7.06 -6.12 12.59
N PHE A 215 -7.06 -5.18 11.65
CA PHE A 215 -6.14 -5.21 10.52
C PHE A 215 -4.68 -5.21 10.99
N SER A 216 -4.33 -4.34 11.95
CA SER A 216 -2.97 -4.24 12.48
C SER A 216 -2.53 -5.53 13.16
N VAL A 217 -3.40 -6.17 13.94
CA VAL A 217 -3.11 -7.46 14.60
C VAL A 217 -2.83 -8.55 13.55
N VAL A 218 -3.70 -8.66 12.54
CA VAL A 218 -3.52 -9.66 11.46
C VAL A 218 -2.28 -9.35 10.63
N HIS A 219 -2.06 -8.09 10.29
CA HIS A 219 -0.92 -7.63 9.49
C HIS A 219 0.42 -7.90 10.19
N ILE A 220 0.52 -7.59 11.49
CA ILE A 220 1.70 -7.89 12.31
C ILE A 220 1.86 -9.41 12.46
N GLY A 221 0.76 -10.14 12.68
CA GLY A 221 0.76 -11.58 12.78
C GLY A 221 1.34 -12.24 11.52
N ILE A 222 0.81 -11.91 10.35
CA ILE A 222 1.31 -12.42 9.06
C ILE A 222 2.78 -12.04 8.86
N GLY A 223 3.16 -10.79 9.10
CA GLY A 223 4.53 -10.31 8.96
C GLY A 223 5.51 -11.04 9.88
N LYS A 224 5.15 -11.22 11.14
CA LYS A 224 6.00 -11.90 12.13
C LYS A 224 6.10 -13.40 11.91
N PHE A 225 5.00 -14.08 11.60
CA PHE A 225 5.04 -15.53 11.36
C PHE A 225 5.87 -15.87 10.11
N GLY A 226 5.86 -15.01 9.08
CA GLY A 226 6.75 -15.19 7.92
C GLY A 226 8.22 -14.98 8.23
N GLN A 227 8.56 -14.04 9.12
CA GLN A 227 9.94 -13.75 9.51
C GLN A 227 10.47 -14.63 10.64
N TRP A 228 9.59 -15.09 11.55
CA TRP A 228 10.02 -15.86 12.74
C TRP A 228 10.82 -17.09 12.39
N ASN A 229 10.46 -17.79 11.31
CA ASN A 229 11.25 -18.92 10.84
C ASN A 229 12.62 -18.49 10.30
N THR A 230 12.66 -17.36 9.58
CA THR A 230 13.92 -16.83 9.01
C THR A 230 14.83 -16.29 10.09
N ASP A 231 14.31 -15.54 11.07
CA ASP A 231 15.11 -14.99 12.18
C ASP A 231 15.58 -16.09 13.13
N SER A 232 14.79 -17.12 13.39
CA SER A 232 15.21 -18.25 14.20
C SER A 232 16.32 -19.07 13.54
N ASP A 233 16.27 -19.21 12.23
CA ASP A 233 17.29 -19.91 11.46
C ASP A 233 18.59 -19.09 11.34
N LEU A 234 18.49 -17.76 11.18
CA LEU A 234 19.64 -16.85 11.22
C LEU A 234 20.31 -16.88 12.62
N VAL A 235 19.53 -16.78 13.69
CA VAL A 235 20.05 -16.86 15.06
C VAL A 235 20.72 -18.22 15.31
N LYS A 236 20.17 -19.32 14.83
CA LYS A 236 20.82 -20.64 14.90
C LYS A 236 22.10 -20.70 14.09
N GLN A 237 22.13 -20.14 12.88
CA GLN A 237 23.34 -20.07 12.06
C GLN A 237 24.42 -19.25 12.72
N ASP A 238 24.08 -18.07 13.26
CA ASP A 238 25.03 -17.21 13.98
C ASP A 238 25.53 -17.87 15.26
N THR A 239 24.65 -18.54 16.01
CA THR A 239 25.03 -19.27 17.22
C THR A 239 25.96 -20.43 16.87
N ASN A 240 25.65 -21.20 15.83
CA ASN A 240 26.51 -22.30 15.36
C ASN A 240 27.89 -21.78 14.85
N ALA A 241 27.88 -20.65 14.13
CA ALA A 241 29.13 -20.03 13.66
C ALA A 241 30.00 -19.55 14.84
N LEU A 242 29.41 -19.01 15.91
CA LEU A 242 30.10 -18.61 17.11
C LEU A 242 30.66 -19.82 17.90
N LEU A 243 29.89 -20.92 17.98
CA LEU A 243 30.32 -22.16 18.61
C LEU A 243 31.51 -22.80 17.85
N LEU A 244 31.40 -22.87 16.51
CA LEU A 244 32.50 -23.39 15.67
C LEU A 244 33.75 -22.53 15.75
N LYS A 245 33.63 -21.23 15.99
CA LYS A 245 34.78 -20.33 16.18
C LYS A 245 35.52 -20.57 17.51
N ASN A 246 34.81 -21.07 18.52
CA ASN A 246 35.42 -21.43 19.82
C ASN A 246 36.10 -22.81 19.81
N ASP A 247 35.86 -23.65 18.81
CA ASP A 247 36.44 -24.98 18.66
C ASP A 247 37.70 -24.98 17.76
N LEU A 248 38.16 -23.82 17.30
CA LEU A 248 39.43 -23.72 16.56
C LEU A 248 40.61 -23.77 17.54
N PRO A 249 41.53 -24.76 17.42
CA PRO A 249 42.75 -24.80 18.25
C PRO A 249 43.61 -23.58 17.97
N GLU A 250 44.22 -23.04 19.03
CA GLU A 250 45.20 -21.94 19.00
C GLU A 250 46.44 -22.28 18.19
#